data_a0d06d2bba7e6c2fab9f16057311866a
#
_entry.id   a0d06d2bba7e6c2fab9f16057311866a
#
_cell.length_a   1.000
_cell.length_b   1.000
_cell.length_c   1.000
_cell.angle_alpha   90.00
_cell.angle_beta   90.00
_cell.angle_gamma   90.00
#
_symmetry.space_group_name_H-M   'P 1'
#
loop_
_entity.id
_entity.type
_entity.pdbx_description
1 polymer ?
#
loop_
_entity_poly.entity_id
_entity_poly.type
_entity_poly.pdbx_seq_one_letter_code
_entity_poly.pdbx_strand_id
1 'polypeptide(L)'
;MEHVKLNDLLKKAKDAFQKNDLKTASLLLHEVIEQNPNSTEGFFHLANVFHVRGELGKAIKAFSRVLELDPNHTDAAISLSVIYNDIGKYEEAKAIFEKANNQVKNTQGQGLADPHLNKKFSLKHYEIAEMYASYGRYDEALFEYNKAATLDSDNLEIRIKIAKNYTKKGFTSKAFEELKRLKNEQPGYMPARIALGLLYYGNGNVVEAQAEWQNVLSREPNHSEATMYVNLSRGATETNLSM
;
A
#
# COMPACT_ATOMS: atom_id res chain seq x y z
N MET A 1 -18.23 37.21 11.15
CA MET A 1 -19.32 36.30 11.61
C MET A 1 -19.54 35.11 10.65
N GLU A 2 -19.57 35.31 9.32
CA GLU A 2 -19.79 34.22 8.35
C GLU A 2 -18.70 33.12 8.37
N HIS A 3 -17.42 33.48 8.42
CA HIS A 3 -16.32 32.50 8.49
C HIS A 3 -16.38 31.59 9.74
N VAL A 4 -16.83 32.11 10.88
CA VAL A 4 -16.98 31.30 12.11
C VAL A 4 -18.11 30.29 11.93
N LYS A 5 -19.20 30.65 11.28
CA LYS A 5 -20.35 29.78 10.99
C LYS A 5 -19.95 28.65 10.01
N LEU A 6 -19.16 28.97 8.98
CA LEU A 6 -18.70 28.00 7.99
C LEU A 6 -17.75 26.94 8.61
N ASN A 7 -16.82 27.38 9.45
CA ASN A 7 -15.92 26.47 10.17
C ASN A 7 -16.67 25.55 11.15
N ASP A 8 -17.72 26.06 11.80
CA ASP A 8 -18.57 25.26 12.68
C ASP A 8 -19.36 24.20 11.90
N LEU A 9 -19.89 24.54 10.74
CA LEU A 9 -20.56 23.59 9.83
C LEU A 9 -19.60 22.49 9.36
N LEU A 10 -18.39 22.85 8.93
CA LEU A 10 -17.35 21.88 8.55
C LEU A 10 -16.99 20.96 9.70
N LYS A 11 -16.82 21.47 10.91
CA LYS A 11 -16.53 20.67 12.09
C LYS A 11 -17.66 19.68 12.37
N LYS A 12 -18.90 20.13 12.39
CA LYS A 12 -20.09 19.26 12.60
C LYS A 12 -20.18 18.19 11.51
N ALA A 13 -19.87 18.52 10.26
CA ALA A 13 -19.87 17.56 9.16
C ALA A 13 -18.79 16.47 9.35
N LYS A 14 -17.58 16.85 9.78
CA LYS A 14 -16.50 15.91 10.13
C LYS A 14 -16.89 15.00 11.28
N ASP A 15 -17.47 15.56 12.34
CA ASP A 15 -17.94 14.79 13.49
C ASP A 15 -19.04 13.79 13.12
N ALA A 16 -19.97 14.18 12.24
CA ALA A 16 -21.02 13.30 11.71
C ALA A 16 -20.41 12.17 10.85
N PHE A 17 -19.43 12.47 10.00
CA PHE A 17 -18.72 11.50 9.20
C PHE A 17 -17.99 10.45 10.08
N GLN A 18 -17.28 10.91 11.13
CA GLN A 18 -16.59 10.01 12.07
C GLN A 18 -17.56 9.08 12.81
N LYS A 19 -18.79 9.55 13.09
CA LYS A 19 -19.87 8.74 13.68
C LYS A 19 -20.60 7.85 12.66
N ASN A 20 -20.12 7.81 11.42
CA ASN A 20 -20.75 7.11 10.30
C ASN A 20 -22.18 7.61 9.97
N ASP A 21 -22.55 8.82 10.40
CA ASP A 21 -23.78 9.49 9.98
C ASP A 21 -23.55 10.21 8.64
N LEU A 22 -23.46 9.42 7.58
CA LEU A 22 -23.15 9.89 6.23
C LEU A 22 -24.25 10.80 5.65
N LYS A 23 -25.49 10.67 6.15
CA LYS A 23 -26.61 11.49 5.71
C LYS A 23 -26.46 12.93 6.23
N THR A 24 -26.27 13.08 7.53
CA THR A 24 -26.07 14.40 8.16
C THR A 24 -24.77 15.02 7.66
N ALA A 25 -23.68 14.27 7.54
CA ALA A 25 -22.43 14.77 6.97
C ALA A 25 -22.63 15.35 5.56
N SER A 26 -23.32 14.62 4.68
CA SER A 26 -23.62 15.08 3.32
C SER A 26 -24.44 16.37 3.30
N LEU A 27 -25.47 16.49 4.12
CA LEU A 27 -26.32 17.68 4.19
C LEU A 27 -25.51 18.91 4.62
N LEU A 28 -24.73 18.80 5.68
CA LEU A 28 -23.89 19.87 6.19
C LEU A 28 -22.82 20.30 5.18
N LEU A 29 -22.24 19.33 4.45
CA LEU A 29 -21.22 19.62 3.42
C LEU A 29 -21.82 20.31 2.19
N HIS A 30 -23.05 19.98 1.80
CA HIS A 30 -23.75 20.75 0.76
C HIS A 30 -24.00 22.19 1.21
N GLU A 31 -24.44 22.41 2.46
CA GLU A 31 -24.60 23.76 2.99
C GLU A 31 -23.28 24.55 3.00
N VAL A 32 -22.15 23.88 3.36
CA VAL A 32 -20.81 24.50 3.28
C VAL A 32 -20.48 24.93 1.85
N ILE A 33 -20.75 24.06 0.86
CA ILE A 33 -20.43 24.34 -0.54
C ILE A 33 -21.37 25.41 -1.12
N GLU A 34 -22.64 25.45 -0.71
CA GLU A 34 -23.60 26.52 -1.09
C GLU A 34 -23.13 27.88 -0.57
N GLN A 35 -22.67 27.97 0.68
CA GLN A 35 -22.14 29.17 1.27
C GLN A 35 -20.76 29.57 0.72
N ASN A 36 -19.93 28.58 0.35
CA ASN A 36 -18.61 28.79 -0.25
C ASN A 36 -18.35 27.82 -1.40
N PRO A 37 -18.69 28.18 -2.65
CA PRO A 37 -18.51 27.33 -3.84
C PRO A 37 -17.05 26.99 -4.18
N ASN A 38 -16.09 27.63 -3.52
CA ASN A 38 -14.65 27.32 -3.66
C ASN A 38 -14.07 26.65 -2.40
N SER A 39 -14.90 26.06 -1.54
CA SER A 39 -14.45 25.35 -0.36
C SER A 39 -13.78 24.04 -0.75
N THR A 40 -12.47 24.02 -0.88
CA THR A 40 -11.65 22.83 -1.14
C THR A 40 -11.95 21.76 -0.09
N GLU A 41 -11.98 22.14 1.18
CA GLU A 41 -12.25 21.25 2.31
C GLU A 41 -13.68 20.67 2.29
N GLY A 42 -14.68 21.51 1.91
CA GLY A 42 -16.06 21.06 1.72
C GLY A 42 -16.18 19.98 0.65
N PHE A 43 -15.60 20.22 -0.52
CA PHE A 43 -15.58 19.23 -1.61
C PHE A 43 -14.80 17.97 -1.23
N PHE A 44 -13.67 18.10 -0.55
CA PHE A 44 -12.87 16.94 -0.13
C PHE A 44 -13.64 16.01 0.81
N HIS A 45 -14.29 16.56 1.84
CA HIS A 45 -15.09 15.76 2.77
C HIS A 45 -16.34 15.18 2.11
N LEU A 46 -16.99 15.93 1.21
CA LEU A 46 -18.14 15.43 0.46
C LEU A 46 -17.75 14.28 -0.48
N ALA A 47 -16.58 14.36 -1.11
CA ALA A 47 -16.02 13.28 -1.92
C ALA A 47 -15.80 12.00 -1.11
N ASN A 48 -15.26 12.14 0.12
CA ASN A 48 -15.10 11.00 1.04
C ASN A 48 -16.45 10.38 1.44
N VAL A 49 -17.48 11.20 1.69
CA VAL A 49 -18.85 10.71 1.96
C VAL A 49 -19.37 9.90 0.78
N PHE A 50 -19.23 10.40 -0.45
CA PHE A 50 -19.65 9.68 -1.65
C PHE A 50 -18.87 8.38 -1.85
N HIS A 51 -17.57 8.40 -1.58
CA HIS A 51 -16.71 7.20 -1.69
C HIS A 51 -17.18 6.10 -0.72
N VAL A 52 -17.37 6.42 0.56
CA VAL A 52 -17.86 5.46 1.58
C VAL A 52 -19.25 4.93 1.23
N ARG A 53 -20.11 5.71 0.58
CA ARG A 53 -21.44 5.29 0.10
C ARG A 53 -21.40 4.46 -1.20
N GLY A 54 -20.22 4.26 -1.79
CA GLY A 54 -20.07 3.58 -3.09
C GLY A 54 -20.54 4.40 -4.29
N GLU A 55 -20.80 5.70 -4.12
CA GLU A 55 -21.22 6.62 -5.18
C GLU A 55 -19.99 7.13 -5.96
N LEU A 56 -19.23 6.18 -6.55
CA LEU A 56 -17.89 6.44 -7.10
C LEU A 56 -17.88 7.55 -8.15
N GLY A 57 -18.90 7.64 -9.00
CA GLY A 57 -19.00 8.72 -10.01
C GLY A 57 -19.12 10.11 -9.40
N LYS A 58 -19.81 10.25 -8.25
CA LYS A 58 -19.92 11.52 -7.53
C LYS A 58 -18.63 11.83 -6.77
N ALA A 59 -18.01 10.81 -6.17
CA ALA A 59 -16.73 10.93 -5.50
C ALA A 59 -15.64 11.43 -6.46
N ILE A 60 -15.54 10.85 -7.66
CA ILE A 60 -14.62 11.29 -8.72
C ILE A 60 -14.82 12.77 -9.04
N LYS A 61 -16.08 13.20 -9.30
CA LYS A 61 -16.37 14.62 -9.62
C LYS A 61 -15.97 15.55 -8.49
N ALA A 62 -16.25 15.19 -7.24
CA ALA A 62 -15.95 16.01 -6.09
C ALA A 62 -14.43 16.08 -5.82
N PHE A 63 -13.68 14.97 -5.89
CA PHE A 63 -12.21 14.99 -5.79
C PHE A 63 -11.56 15.74 -6.96
N SER A 64 -12.08 15.61 -8.18
CA SER A 64 -11.60 16.39 -9.32
C SER A 64 -11.79 17.88 -9.08
N ARG A 65 -12.92 18.28 -8.49
CA ARG A 65 -13.15 19.68 -8.12
C ARG A 65 -12.16 20.18 -7.06
N VAL A 66 -11.79 19.34 -6.10
CA VAL A 66 -10.73 19.67 -5.15
C VAL A 66 -9.43 19.98 -5.89
N LEU A 67 -9.03 19.13 -6.85
CA LEU A 67 -7.79 19.30 -7.61
C LEU A 67 -7.81 20.46 -8.61
N GLU A 68 -9.01 20.91 -9.05
CA GLU A 68 -9.16 22.15 -9.80
C GLU A 68 -8.93 23.38 -8.92
N LEU A 69 -9.42 23.35 -7.67
CA LEU A 69 -9.30 24.45 -6.72
C LEU A 69 -7.89 24.49 -6.08
N ASP A 70 -7.35 23.35 -5.77
CA ASP A 70 -6.01 23.17 -5.21
C ASP A 70 -5.30 21.99 -5.91
N PRO A 71 -4.53 22.28 -6.97
CA PRO A 71 -3.79 21.25 -7.71
C PRO A 71 -2.75 20.49 -6.86
N ASN A 72 -2.38 21.02 -5.69
CA ASN A 72 -1.40 20.43 -4.77
C ASN A 72 -2.05 19.60 -3.65
N HIS A 73 -3.37 19.44 -3.66
CA HIS A 73 -4.09 18.69 -2.63
C HIS A 73 -3.81 17.18 -2.75
N THR A 74 -2.75 16.75 -2.09
CA THR A 74 -2.21 15.39 -2.17
C THR A 74 -3.21 14.31 -1.77
N ASP A 75 -3.95 14.53 -0.67
CA ASP A 75 -4.93 13.54 -0.19
C ASP A 75 -6.08 13.33 -1.19
N ALA A 76 -6.51 14.39 -1.89
CA ALA A 76 -7.52 14.26 -2.94
C ALA A 76 -6.97 13.50 -4.16
N ALA A 77 -5.74 13.78 -4.56
CA ALA A 77 -5.10 13.07 -5.67
C ALA A 77 -4.91 11.58 -5.37
N ILE A 78 -4.48 11.24 -4.15
CA ILE A 78 -4.37 9.86 -3.68
C ILE A 78 -5.75 9.19 -3.70
N SER A 79 -6.76 9.81 -3.10
CA SER A 79 -8.13 9.24 -3.04
C SER A 79 -8.71 9.03 -4.43
N LEU A 80 -8.51 9.98 -5.35
CA LEU A 80 -8.98 9.88 -6.73
C LEU A 80 -8.24 8.76 -7.49
N SER A 81 -6.93 8.61 -7.28
CA SER A 81 -6.15 7.53 -7.89
C SER A 81 -6.60 6.15 -7.42
N VAL A 82 -6.97 6.01 -6.13
CA VAL A 82 -7.56 4.76 -5.60
C VAL A 82 -8.86 4.44 -6.30
N ILE A 83 -9.77 5.41 -6.39
CA ILE A 83 -11.08 5.18 -7.04
C ILE A 83 -10.91 4.81 -8.52
N TYR A 84 -10.02 5.48 -9.27
CA TYR A 84 -9.74 5.11 -10.66
C TYR A 84 -9.16 3.70 -10.77
N ASN A 85 -8.34 3.30 -9.81
CA ASN A 85 -7.80 1.95 -9.73
C ASN A 85 -8.92 0.91 -9.50
N ASP A 86 -9.81 1.17 -8.56
CA ASP A 86 -10.93 0.29 -8.20
C ASP A 86 -11.91 0.08 -9.37
N ILE A 87 -12.06 1.08 -10.25
CA ILE A 87 -12.91 0.98 -11.45
C ILE A 87 -12.15 0.53 -12.72
N GLY A 88 -10.88 0.09 -12.57
CA GLY A 88 -10.08 -0.45 -13.66
C GLY A 88 -9.42 0.59 -14.58
N LYS A 89 -9.45 1.87 -14.21
CA LYS A 89 -8.80 2.97 -14.94
C LYS A 89 -7.37 3.19 -14.47
N TYR A 90 -6.51 2.21 -14.71
CA TYR A 90 -5.17 2.13 -14.13
C TYR A 90 -4.21 3.22 -14.62
N GLU A 91 -4.30 3.60 -15.89
CA GLU A 91 -3.42 4.63 -16.46
C GLU A 91 -3.77 6.03 -15.92
N GLU A 92 -5.07 6.33 -15.79
CA GLU A 92 -5.54 7.58 -15.17
C GLU A 92 -5.17 7.63 -13.68
N ALA A 93 -5.33 6.52 -12.94
CA ALA A 93 -4.91 6.41 -11.55
C ALA A 93 -3.42 6.71 -11.39
N LYS A 94 -2.58 6.09 -12.23
CA LYS A 94 -1.14 6.28 -12.25
C LYS A 94 -0.75 7.72 -12.57
N ALA A 95 -1.36 8.31 -13.61
CA ALA A 95 -1.05 9.68 -14.03
C ALA A 95 -1.35 10.71 -12.93
N ILE A 96 -2.49 10.59 -12.24
CA ILE A 96 -2.87 11.48 -11.15
C ILE A 96 -1.91 11.33 -9.97
N PHE A 97 -1.60 10.09 -9.60
CA PHE A 97 -0.68 9.79 -8.52
C PHE A 97 0.75 10.31 -8.80
N GLU A 98 1.28 10.08 -10.00
CA GLU A 98 2.60 10.57 -10.38
C GLU A 98 2.68 12.09 -10.40
N LYS A 99 1.61 12.76 -10.87
CA LYS A 99 1.51 14.22 -10.84
C LYS A 99 1.59 14.73 -9.40
N ALA A 100 0.81 14.17 -8.48
CA ALA A 100 0.83 14.56 -7.07
C ALA A 100 2.21 14.30 -6.42
N ASN A 101 2.81 13.14 -6.67
CA ASN A 101 4.12 12.79 -6.14
C ASN A 101 5.23 13.74 -6.65
N ASN A 102 5.20 14.12 -7.93
CA ASN A 102 6.16 15.05 -8.51
C ASN A 102 5.98 16.47 -7.99
N GLN A 103 4.76 16.91 -7.74
CA GLN A 103 4.47 18.22 -7.14
C GLN A 103 5.03 18.31 -5.71
N VAL A 104 4.85 17.27 -4.89
CA VAL A 104 5.43 17.22 -3.54
C VAL A 104 6.96 17.31 -3.59
N LYS A 105 7.60 16.59 -4.51
CA LYS A 105 9.07 16.67 -4.69
C LYS A 105 9.54 18.06 -5.08
N ASN A 106 8.79 18.78 -5.88
CA ASN A 106 9.14 20.12 -6.37
C ASN A 106 8.88 21.23 -5.34
N THR A 107 7.86 21.09 -4.50
CA THR A 107 7.51 22.11 -3.48
C THR A 107 8.36 22.02 -2.22
N GLN A 108 8.93 20.86 -1.94
CA GLN A 108 9.77 20.65 -0.74
C GLN A 108 11.26 20.95 -0.96
N GLY A 109 11.62 21.79 -1.94
CA GLY A 109 12.98 22.23 -2.26
C GLY A 109 14.04 21.83 -1.25
N GLN A 110 14.86 20.79 -1.52
CA GLN A 110 15.99 20.30 -0.72
C GLN A 110 15.74 20.04 0.80
N GLY A 111 14.53 20.11 1.29
CA GLY A 111 14.13 19.72 2.65
C GLY A 111 13.62 18.28 2.64
N LEU A 112 14.02 17.51 3.64
CA LEU A 112 13.58 16.13 3.93
C LEU A 112 12.10 15.97 3.57
N ALA A 113 11.82 15.14 2.56
CA ALA A 113 10.46 14.78 2.22
C ALA A 113 9.74 14.31 3.49
N ASP A 114 8.52 14.81 3.73
CA ASP A 114 7.75 14.45 4.92
C ASP A 114 7.64 12.91 5.01
N PRO A 115 8.25 12.25 6.03
CA PRO A 115 8.26 10.79 6.13
C PRO A 115 6.84 10.21 6.20
N HIS A 116 5.90 10.96 6.77
CA HIS A 116 4.51 10.54 6.88
C HIS A 116 3.82 10.52 5.51
N LEU A 117 4.12 11.53 4.69
CA LEU A 117 3.60 11.59 3.32
C LEU A 117 4.22 10.50 2.44
N ASN A 118 5.53 10.27 2.57
CA ASN A 118 6.21 9.18 1.87
C ASN A 118 5.60 7.82 2.20
N LYS A 119 5.26 7.56 3.47
CA LYS A 119 4.57 6.31 3.88
C LYS A 119 3.19 6.17 3.25
N LYS A 120 2.40 7.25 3.16
CA LYS A 120 1.11 7.23 2.45
C LYS A 120 1.29 6.87 0.97
N PHE A 121 2.24 7.49 0.29
CA PHE A 121 2.54 7.17 -1.11
C PHE A 121 3.08 5.75 -1.28
N SER A 122 3.97 5.31 -0.39
CA SER A 122 4.47 3.93 -0.38
C SER A 122 3.32 2.93 -0.31
N LEU A 123 2.38 3.14 0.63
CA LEU A 123 1.21 2.27 0.77
C LEU A 123 0.40 2.20 -0.52
N LYS A 124 0.19 3.32 -1.23
CA LYS A 124 -0.56 3.32 -2.49
C LYS A 124 0.16 2.59 -3.62
N HIS A 125 1.47 2.80 -3.76
CA HIS A 125 2.26 2.01 -4.70
C HIS A 125 2.22 0.51 -4.36
N TYR A 126 2.27 0.16 -3.08
CA TYR A 126 2.14 -1.23 -2.62
C TYR A 126 0.77 -1.83 -3.01
N GLU A 127 -0.34 -1.13 -2.75
CA GLU A 127 -1.70 -1.59 -3.12
C GLU A 127 -1.83 -1.79 -4.64
N ILE A 128 -1.32 -0.85 -5.44
CA ILE A 128 -1.30 -0.96 -6.91
C ILE A 128 -0.45 -2.17 -7.34
N ALA A 129 0.70 -2.39 -6.71
CA ALA A 129 1.55 -3.53 -6.99
C ALA A 129 0.87 -4.87 -6.68
N GLU A 130 0.19 -5.00 -5.52
CA GLU A 130 -0.60 -6.19 -5.17
C GLU A 130 -1.68 -6.48 -6.21
N MET A 131 -2.35 -5.45 -6.69
CA MET A 131 -3.34 -5.58 -7.73
C MET A 131 -2.72 -6.08 -9.04
N TYR A 132 -1.64 -5.48 -9.54
CA TYR A 132 -0.96 -5.95 -10.74
C TYR A 132 -0.48 -7.40 -10.57
N ALA A 133 0.06 -7.76 -9.41
CA ALA A 133 0.49 -9.12 -9.09
C ALA A 133 -0.68 -10.12 -9.14
N SER A 134 -1.86 -9.74 -8.64
CA SER A 134 -3.07 -10.59 -8.67
C SER A 134 -3.57 -10.87 -10.09
N TYR A 135 -3.33 -9.95 -11.03
CA TYR A 135 -3.62 -10.12 -12.45
C TYR A 135 -2.48 -10.78 -13.25
N GLY A 136 -1.41 -11.23 -12.59
CA GLY A 136 -0.25 -11.81 -13.27
C GLY A 136 0.64 -10.81 -14.00
N ARG A 137 0.40 -9.51 -13.84
CA ARG A 137 1.19 -8.43 -14.43
C ARG A 137 2.41 -8.13 -13.55
N TYR A 138 3.32 -9.10 -13.52
CA TYR A 138 4.44 -9.07 -12.57
C TYR A 138 5.48 -7.98 -12.85
N ASP A 139 5.64 -7.50 -14.09
CA ASP A 139 6.56 -6.41 -14.41
C ASP A 139 6.08 -5.09 -13.83
N GLU A 140 4.80 -4.79 -14.02
CA GLU A 140 4.16 -3.61 -13.47
C GLU A 140 4.10 -3.68 -11.94
N ALA A 141 3.83 -4.87 -11.38
CA ALA A 141 3.89 -5.08 -9.95
C ALA A 141 5.29 -4.78 -9.38
N LEU A 142 6.36 -5.30 -10.01
CA LEU A 142 7.74 -5.02 -9.60
C LEU A 142 8.08 -3.52 -9.68
N PHE A 143 7.62 -2.84 -10.72
CA PHE A 143 7.83 -1.40 -10.87
C PHE A 143 7.20 -0.62 -9.70
N GLU A 144 5.96 -0.94 -9.35
CA GLU A 144 5.24 -0.28 -8.27
C GLU A 144 5.79 -0.67 -6.88
N TYR A 145 6.14 -1.95 -6.64
CA TYR A 145 6.82 -2.36 -5.39
C TYR A 145 8.16 -1.65 -5.20
N ASN A 146 8.96 -1.47 -6.24
CA ASN A 146 10.23 -0.75 -6.12
C ASN A 146 10.03 0.73 -5.77
N LYS A 147 9.00 1.37 -6.33
CA LYS A 147 8.60 2.72 -5.90
C LYS A 147 8.20 2.76 -4.42
N ALA A 148 7.35 1.81 -3.99
CA ALA A 148 6.95 1.70 -2.59
C ALA A 148 8.16 1.53 -1.67
N ALA A 149 9.09 0.63 -1.99
CA ALA A 149 10.31 0.40 -1.21
C ALA A 149 11.23 1.62 -1.14
N THR A 150 11.26 2.45 -2.21
CA THR A 150 12.04 3.69 -2.22
C THR A 150 11.44 4.76 -1.31
N LEU A 151 10.11 4.80 -1.20
CA LEU A 151 9.38 5.79 -0.39
C LEU A 151 9.32 5.41 1.09
N ASP A 152 9.31 4.11 1.41
CA ASP A 152 9.30 3.58 2.77
C ASP A 152 10.26 2.39 2.86
N SER A 153 11.53 2.69 3.06
CA SER A 153 12.61 1.69 3.19
C SER A 153 12.49 0.84 4.46
N ASP A 154 11.74 1.31 5.44
CA ASP A 154 11.53 0.61 6.72
C ASP A 154 10.48 -0.50 6.60
N ASN A 155 9.65 -0.46 5.57
CA ASN A 155 8.68 -1.51 5.29
C ASN A 155 9.34 -2.69 4.56
N LEU A 156 9.97 -3.55 5.34
CA LEU A 156 10.74 -4.70 4.83
C LEU A 156 9.87 -5.76 4.12
N GLU A 157 8.55 -5.79 4.41
CA GLU A 157 7.60 -6.69 3.75
C GLU A 157 7.56 -6.46 2.23
N ILE A 158 7.72 -5.22 1.78
CA ILE A 158 7.74 -4.89 0.34
C ILE A 158 8.85 -5.67 -0.38
N ARG A 159 10.01 -5.84 0.23
CA ARG A 159 11.14 -6.59 -0.33
C ARG A 159 10.83 -8.08 -0.45
N ILE A 160 10.08 -8.64 0.49
CA ILE A 160 9.58 -10.03 0.38
C ILE A 160 8.62 -10.15 -0.80
N LYS A 161 7.74 -9.17 -1.00
CA LYS A 161 6.81 -9.14 -2.15
C LYS A 161 7.55 -9.04 -3.49
N ILE A 162 8.60 -8.21 -3.57
CA ILE A 162 9.50 -8.14 -4.74
C ILE A 162 10.07 -9.53 -5.05
N ALA A 163 10.63 -10.21 -4.05
CA ALA A 163 11.20 -11.55 -4.24
C ALA A 163 10.13 -12.58 -4.68
N LYS A 164 8.93 -12.55 -4.07
CA LYS A 164 7.80 -13.40 -4.50
C LYS A 164 7.42 -13.14 -5.97
N ASN A 165 7.40 -11.89 -6.41
CA ASN A 165 7.12 -11.55 -7.80
C ASN A 165 8.23 -12.02 -8.76
N TYR A 166 9.50 -11.91 -8.39
CA TYR A 166 10.60 -12.52 -9.16
C TYR A 166 10.41 -14.03 -9.32
N THR A 167 10.02 -14.73 -8.24
CA THR A 167 9.72 -16.16 -8.29
C THR A 167 8.58 -16.48 -9.26
N LYS A 168 7.49 -15.71 -9.21
CA LYS A 168 6.34 -15.88 -10.13
C LYS A 168 6.70 -15.66 -11.59
N LYS A 169 7.69 -14.79 -11.87
CA LYS A 169 8.25 -14.58 -13.23
C LYS A 169 9.26 -15.64 -13.65
N GLY A 170 9.64 -16.59 -12.78
CA GLY A 170 10.70 -17.56 -13.05
C GLY A 170 12.12 -17.00 -12.84
N PHE A 171 12.26 -15.80 -12.31
CA PHE A 171 13.57 -15.19 -12.01
C PHE A 171 14.08 -15.60 -10.62
N THR A 172 14.18 -16.90 -10.42
CA THR A 172 14.50 -17.54 -9.13
C THR A 172 15.81 -17.01 -8.53
N SER A 173 16.85 -16.80 -9.36
CA SER A 173 18.12 -16.24 -8.89
C SER A 173 17.98 -14.87 -8.27
N LYS A 174 17.20 -13.99 -8.91
CA LYS A 174 16.94 -12.63 -8.37
C LYS A 174 16.15 -12.68 -7.07
N ALA A 175 15.20 -13.61 -6.95
CA ALA A 175 14.46 -13.81 -5.70
C ALA A 175 15.40 -14.25 -4.56
N PHE A 176 16.33 -15.18 -4.81
CA PHE A 176 17.33 -15.57 -3.84
C PHE A 176 18.26 -14.43 -3.45
N GLU A 177 18.74 -13.64 -4.41
CA GLU A 177 19.59 -12.47 -4.15
C GLU A 177 18.89 -11.48 -3.24
N GLU A 178 17.63 -11.12 -3.54
CA GLU A 178 16.87 -10.15 -2.76
C GLU A 178 16.62 -10.63 -1.33
N LEU A 179 16.19 -11.89 -1.13
CA LEU A 179 15.94 -12.43 0.21
C LEU A 179 17.22 -12.64 1.02
N LYS A 180 18.33 -13.08 0.40
CA LYS A 180 19.62 -13.19 1.05
C LYS A 180 20.15 -11.84 1.48
N ARG A 181 20.03 -10.82 0.61
CA ARG A 181 20.40 -9.45 0.91
C ARG A 181 19.58 -8.92 2.08
N LEU A 182 18.25 -9.07 2.04
CA LEU A 182 17.37 -8.64 3.12
C LEU A 182 17.72 -9.30 4.46
N LYS A 183 17.93 -10.64 4.46
CA LYS A 183 18.35 -11.39 5.65
C LYS A 183 19.67 -10.88 6.24
N ASN A 184 20.63 -10.53 5.40
CA ASN A 184 21.96 -10.07 5.84
C ASN A 184 21.91 -8.62 6.36
N GLU A 185 21.15 -7.75 5.71
CA GLU A 185 20.95 -6.35 6.13
C GLU A 185 20.12 -6.24 7.41
N GLN A 186 19.15 -7.17 7.57
CA GLN A 186 18.18 -7.18 8.68
C GLN A 186 18.14 -8.58 9.36
N PRO A 187 19.19 -8.96 10.11
CA PRO A 187 19.29 -10.33 10.66
C PRO A 187 18.20 -10.68 11.68
N GLY A 188 17.57 -9.64 12.29
CA GLY A 188 16.45 -9.77 13.23
C GLY A 188 15.08 -9.91 12.58
N TYR A 189 14.98 -9.69 11.26
CA TYR A 189 13.69 -9.75 10.56
C TYR A 189 13.38 -11.20 10.13
N MET A 190 12.72 -11.95 11.01
CA MET A 190 12.42 -13.38 10.81
C MET A 190 11.62 -13.69 9.54
N PRO A 191 10.67 -12.83 9.07
CA PRO A 191 9.94 -13.08 7.83
C PRO A 191 10.85 -13.26 6.59
N ALA A 192 12.03 -12.62 6.56
CA ALA A 192 13.00 -12.81 5.47
C ALA A 192 13.54 -14.25 5.42
N ARG A 193 13.82 -14.86 6.59
CA ARG A 193 14.27 -16.27 6.69
C ARG A 193 13.15 -17.23 6.34
N ILE A 194 11.92 -16.95 6.79
CA ILE A 194 10.75 -17.75 6.42
C ILE A 194 10.58 -17.76 4.90
N ALA A 195 10.59 -16.59 4.27
CA ALA A 195 10.45 -16.46 2.81
C ALA A 195 11.60 -17.15 2.05
N LEU A 196 12.85 -17.01 2.55
CA LEU A 196 14.01 -17.66 1.94
C LEU A 196 13.91 -19.19 2.06
N GLY A 197 13.49 -19.72 3.21
CA GLY A 197 13.24 -21.13 3.39
C GLY A 197 12.16 -21.67 2.46
N LEU A 198 11.06 -20.93 2.27
CA LEU A 198 10.01 -21.28 1.29
C LEU A 198 10.56 -21.33 -0.14
N LEU A 199 11.41 -20.37 -0.50
CA LEU A 199 12.03 -20.33 -1.82
C LEU A 199 12.99 -21.51 -2.02
N TYR A 200 13.80 -21.89 -1.01
CA TYR A 200 14.65 -23.08 -1.05
C TYR A 200 13.80 -24.35 -1.21
N TYR A 201 12.76 -24.50 -0.39
CA TYR A 201 11.89 -25.67 -0.42
C TYR A 201 11.20 -25.85 -1.78
N GLY A 202 10.66 -24.75 -2.34
CA GLY A 202 10.03 -24.77 -3.66
C GLY A 202 11.00 -25.10 -4.82
N ASN A 203 12.31 -24.99 -4.60
CA ASN A 203 13.35 -25.36 -5.56
C ASN A 203 14.01 -26.73 -5.22
N GLY A 204 13.45 -27.50 -4.31
CA GLY A 204 13.94 -28.82 -3.93
C GLY A 204 15.13 -28.82 -2.93
N ASN A 205 15.59 -27.65 -2.50
CA ASN A 205 16.71 -27.49 -1.55
C ASN A 205 16.18 -27.59 -0.11
N VAL A 206 15.75 -28.81 0.27
CA VAL A 206 15.04 -29.05 1.54
C VAL A 206 15.93 -28.80 2.75
N VAL A 207 17.21 -29.17 2.67
CA VAL A 207 18.18 -29.00 3.77
C VAL A 207 18.39 -27.52 4.10
N GLU A 208 18.58 -26.69 3.08
CA GLU A 208 18.74 -25.25 3.23
C GLU A 208 17.45 -24.59 3.75
N ALA A 209 16.30 -25.06 3.30
CA ALA A 209 15.01 -24.60 3.79
C ALA A 209 14.87 -24.88 5.30
N GLN A 210 15.15 -26.10 5.74
CA GLN A 210 15.11 -26.51 7.15
C GLN A 210 16.08 -25.65 7.98
N ALA A 211 17.30 -25.42 7.48
CA ALA A 211 18.30 -24.62 8.18
C ALA A 211 17.80 -23.18 8.44
N GLU A 212 17.15 -22.54 7.45
CA GLU A 212 16.58 -21.19 7.65
C GLU A 212 15.45 -21.20 8.68
N TRP A 213 14.51 -22.16 8.62
CA TRP A 213 13.40 -22.23 9.59
C TRP A 213 13.86 -22.65 10.99
N GLN A 214 14.83 -23.53 11.12
CA GLN A 214 15.43 -23.88 12.42
C GLN A 214 16.16 -22.67 13.04
N ASN A 215 16.79 -21.83 12.22
CA ASN A 215 17.40 -20.58 12.71
C ASN A 215 16.34 -19.61 13.25
N VAL A 216 15.14 -19.57 12.65
CA VAL A 216 14.01 -18.82 13.24
C VAL A 216 13.63 -19.41 14.59
N LEU A 217 13.46 -20.73 14.70
CA LEU A 217 13.06 -21.40 15.94
C LEU A 217 14.12 -21.30 17.04
N SER A 218 15.41 -21.19 16.70
CA SER A 218 16.47 -20.95 17.69
C SER A 218 16.37 -19.58 18.38
N ARG A 219 15.74 -18.60 17.72
CA ARG A 219 15.53 -17.24 18.25
C ARG A 219 14.12 -17.05 18.82
N GLU A 220 13.15 -17.66 18.17
CA GLU A 220 11.73 -17.60 18.50
C GLU A 220 11.16 -19.03 18.59
N PRO A 221 11.37 -19.73 19.73
CA PRO A 221 11.00 -21.15 19.85
C PRO A 221 9.51 -21.45 19.60
N ASN A 222 8.64 -20.47 19.81
CA ASN A 222 7.19 -20.61 19.64
C ASN A 222 6.67 -20.07 18.28
N HIS A 223 7.56 -19.85 17.30
CA HIS A 223 7.15 -19.34 15.99
C HIS A 223 6.35 -20.41 15.22
N SER A 224 5.03 -20.27 15.18
CA SER A 224 4.09 -21.27 14.66
C SER A 224 4.35 -21.63 13.20
N GLU A 225 4.59 -20.63 12.35
CA GLU A 225 4.82 -20.83 10.91
C GLU A 225 6.14 -21.60 10.65
N ALA A 226 7.23 -21.26 11.36
CA ALA A 226 8.48 -21.97 11.23
C ALA A 226 8.36 -23.42 11.70
N THR A 227 7.65 -23.67 12.82
CA THR A 227 7.37 -25.02 13.31
C THR A 227 6.61 -25.84 12.28
N MET A 228 5.58 -25.25 11.67
CA MET A 228 4.79 -25.90 10.63
C MET A 228 5.66 -26.31 9.44
N TYR A 229 6.51 -25.41 8.93
CA TYR A 229 7.35 -25.70 7.76
C TYR A 229 8.43 -26.75 8.05
N VAL A 230 9.06 -26.72 9.24
CA VAL A 230 10.02 -27.77 9.64
C VAL A 230 9.34 -29.12 9.68
N ASN A 231 8.14 -29.23 10.25
CA ASN A 231 7.41 -30.49 10.33
C ASN A 231 7.00 -31.02 8.94
N LEU A 232 6.49 -30.12 8.06
CA LEU A 232 6.15 -30.49 6.69
C LEU A 232 7.35 -30.99 5.90
N SER A 233 8.51 -30.33 6.07
CA SER A 233 9.73 -30.72 5.34
C SER A 233 10.35 -32.06 5.80
N ARG A 234 10.16 -32.43 7.06
CA ARG A 234 10.60 -33.77 7.57
C ARG A 234 9.82 -34.91 6.92
N GLY A 235 8.50 -34.76 6.80
CA GLY A 235 7.70 -35.79 6.11
C GLY A 235 8.11 -35.98 4.65
N ALA A 236 8.52 -34.91 3.95
CA ALA A 236 9.00 -34.98 2.58
C ALA A 236 10.38 -35.69 2.45
N THR A 237 11.26 -35.57 3.44
CA THR A 237 12.57 -36.28 3.46
C THR A 237 12.42 -37.74 3.78
N GLU A 238 11.50 -38.13 4.68
CA GLU A 238 11.26 -39.52 5.03
C GLU A 238 10.66 -40.36 3.88
N THR A 239 9.79 -39.72 3.08
CA THR A 239 9.17 -40.36 1.90
C THR A 239 10.19 -40.62 0.78
N ASN A 240 11.20 -39.75 0.62
CA ASN A 240 12.26 -39.93 -0.38
C ASN A 240 13.33 -40.95 0.01
N LEU A 241 13.44 -41.30 1.31
CA LEU A 241 14.38 -42.34 1.79
C LEU A 241 13.76 -43.74 1.79
N SER A 242 12.46 -43.84 1.60
CA SER A 242 11.69 -45.10 1.57
C SER A 242 11.37 -45.60 0.16
N MET A 243 11.87 -44.96 -0.87
CA MET A 243 11.85 -45.37 -2.29
C MET A 243 13.24 -45.77 -2.74
#